data_9d332d8403bab8b5507b80fd0e782bfe
#
_entry.id   9d332d8403bab8b5507b80fd0e782bfe
#
_cell.length_a   1.000
_cell.length_b   1.000
_cell.length_c   1.000
_cell.angle_alpha   90.00
_cell.angle_beta   90.00
_cell.angle_gamma   90.00
#
_symmetry.space_group_name_H-M   'P 1'
#
loop_
_entity.id
_entity.type
_entity.pdbx_description
1 polymer ?
#
loop_
_entity_poly.entity_id
_entity_poly.type
_entity_poly.pdbx_seq_one_letter_code
_entity_poly.pdbx_strand_id
1 'polypeptide(L)'
;MSVTPLQAFATSPEFAYTAEKWASLRDNKLEYSEIADLIHEYNTTVRQNELDYQEYKGKTSTEIAKEYYDSAAEVTERINYPEDDSANYANQLSSALNSEISVDNLTEQGDNNVDDGEIKRLGYEQAEKSIVQQAQKLMISYYSGKASLDTLEDAVTQAETAYTQAQTRKSAGMALQSEVDKAAEAVTNAKASLQSAKSSLEQTRQQLVIM
;
A
#
# COMPACT_ATOMS: atom_id res chain seq x y z
N MET A 1 -14.83 -5.55 33.69
CA MET A 1 -15.34 -6.17 32.47
C MET A 1 -14.14 -6.75 31.75
N SER A 2 -14.08 -8.09 31.67
CA SER A 2 -12.99 -8.79 31.01
C SER A 2 -13.21 -8.66 29.51
N VAL A 3 -12.38 -7.90 28.83
CA VAL A 3 -12.34 -7.85 27.38
C VAL A 3 -11.66 -9.15 26.96
N THR A 4 -12.46 -10.08 26.44
CA THR A 4 -11.92 -11.27 25.77
C THR A 4 -11.01 -10.77 24.64
N PRO A 5 -9.73 -11.16 24.59
CA PRO A 5 -8.92 -10.82 23.44
C PRO A 5 -9.58 -11.45 22.22
N LEU A 6 -9.84 -10.66 21.18
CA LEU A 6 -10.14 -11.20 19.87
C LEU A 6 -9.01 -12.18 19.58
N GLN A 7 -9.33 -13.47 19.52
CA GLN A 7 -8.40 -14.46 18.97
C GLN A 7 -8.15 -14.01 17.55
N ALA A 8 -6.98 -13.48 17.31
CA ALA A 8 -6.52 -13.24 15.97
C ALA A 8 -6.56 -14.59 15.26
N PHE A 9 -7.34 -14.69 14.22
CA PHE A 9 -7.35 -15.84 13.36
C PHE A 9 -5.98 -15.86 12.67
N ALA A 10 -5.05 -16.60 13.24
CA ALA A 10 -3.85 -16.99 12.52
C ALA A 10 -4.33 -17.89 11.37
N THR A 11 -4.41 -17.33 10.21
CA THR A 11 -4.97 -17.98 9.02
C THR A 11 -3.97 -18.96 8.41
N SER A 12 -2.70 -18.88 8.79
CA SER A 12 -1.66 -19.81 8.38
C SER A 12 -0.75 -20.17 9.54
N PRO A 13 -0.36 -21.46 9.71
CA PRO A 13 0.63 -21.88 10.69
C PRO A 13 1.99 -21.18 10.53
N GLU A 14 2.29 -20.70 9.33
CA GLU A 14 3.53 -19.99 8.99
C GLU A 14 3.62 -18.61 9.64
N PHE A 15 2.45 -18.04 10.03
CA PHE A 15 2.32 -16.71 10.63
C PHE A 15 1.73 -16.75 12.03
N ALA A 16 1.85 -17.86 12.72
CA ALA A 16 1.47 -17.95 14.12
C ALA A 16 2.52 -17.24 14.98
N TYR A 17 2.19 -16.02 15.41
CA TYR A 17 3.05 -15.26 16.31
C TYR A 17 2.91 -15.73 17.76
N THR A 18 4.01 -15.62 18.52
CA THR A 18 3.97 -15.79 19.97
C THR A 18 3.16 -14.67 20.64
N ALA A 19 2.74 -14.89 21.90
CA ALA A 19 2.01 -13.87 22.64
C ALA A 19 2.83 -12.58 22.80
N GLU A 20 4.16 -12.71 22.98
CA GLU A 20 5.09 -11.58 23.06
C GLU A 20 5.15 -10.80 21.75
N LYS A 21 5.20 -11.50 20.59
CA LYS A 21 5.20 -10.86 19.28
C LYS A 21 3.88 -10.13 19.03
N TRP A 22 2.72 -10.73 19.39
CA TRP A 22 1.45 -10.05 19.32
C TRP A 22 1.36 -8.81 20.22
N ALA A 23 1.97 -8.84 21.41
CA ALA A 23 2.01 -7.68 22.29
C ALA A 23 2.85 -6.55 21.69
N SER A 24 3.98 -6.88 21.06
CA SER A 24 4.83 -5.93 20.33
C SER A 24 4.07 -5.28 19.17
N LEU A 25 3.44 -6.06 18.29
CA LEU A 25 2.70 -5.54 17.13
C LEU A 25 1.49 -4.65 17.50
N ARG A 26 1.07 -4.63 18.77
CA ARG A 26 -0.12 -3.90 19.26
C ARG A 26 0.22 -2.85 20.33
N ASP A 27 1.46 -2.51 20.54
CA ASP A 27 1.90 -1.57 21.57
C ASP A 27 1.74 -0.09 21.19
N ASN A 28 1.16 0.20 20.03
CA ASN A 28 1.00 1.53 19.42
C ASN A 28 2.33 2.23 19.07
N LYS A 29 3.41 1.46 18.96
CA LYS A 29 4.66 1.92 18.39
C LYS A 29 4.88 1.24 17.05
N LEU A 30 5.61 1.90 16.17
CA LEU A 30 5.99 1.34 14.90
C LEU A 30 7.50 1.18 14.86
N GLU A 31 7.96 -0.06 14.86
CA GLU A 31 9.37 -0.40 14.72
C GLU A 31 9.68 -0.91 13.31
N TYR A 32 10.89 -0.61 12.82
CA TYR A 32 11.30 -1.02 11.47
C TYR A 32 11.26 -2.55 11.29
N SER A 33 11.60 -3.29 12.33
CA SER A 33 11.60 -4.75 12.37
C SER A 33 10.20 -5.38 12.30
N GLU A 34 9.15 -4.61 12.58
CA GLU A 34 7.76 -5.07 12.65
C GLU A 34 6.96 -4.77 11.38
N ILE A 35 7.51 -3.95 10.48
CA ILE A 35 6.79 -3.50 9.28
C ILE A 35 6.29 -4.68 8.45
N ALA A 36 7.11 -5.70 8.23
CA ALA A 36 6.73 -6.85 7.44
C ALA A 36 5.55 -7.61 8.08
N ASP A 37 5.60 -7.85 9.38
CA ASP A 37 4.57 -8.55 10.13
C ASP A 37 3.26 -7.74 10.18
N LEU A 38 3.37 -6.41 10.40
CA LEU A 38 2.20 -5.52 10.40
C LEU A 38 1.51 -5.46 9.03
N ILE A 39 2.28 -5.40 7.95
CA ILE A 39 1.73 -5.41 6.59
C ILE A 39 1.07 -6.76 6.32
N HIS A 40 1.72 -7.86 6.65
CA HIS A 40 1.15 -9.19 6.48
C HIS A 40 -0.20 -9.31 7.19
N GLU A 41 -0.31 -8.84 8.43
CA GLU A 41 -1.51 -8.98 9.25
C GLU A 41 -2.62 -7.98 8.91
N TYR A 42 -2.29 -6.76 8.55
CA TYR A 42 -3.27 -5.67 8.49
C TYR A 42 -3.45 -5.04 7.10
N ASN A 43 -2.52 -5.24 6.15
CA ASN A 43 -2.69 -4.68 4.83
C ASN A 43 -3.79 -5.40 4.05
N THR A 44 -4.80 -4.66 3.61
CA THR A 44 -5.98 -5.23 2.94
C THR A 44 -5.66 -5.93 1.64
N THR A 45 -4.70 -5.44 0.87
CA THR A 45 -4.28 -6.05 -0.40
C THR A 45 -3.58 -7.38 -0.14
N VAL A 46 -2.68 -7.42 0.85
CA VAL A 46 -1.96 -8.66 1.22
C VAL A 46 -2.96 -9.69 1.74
N ARG A 47 -3.88 -9.28 2.61
CA ARG A 47 -4.93 -10.16 3.14
C ARG A 47 -5.86 -10.69 2.05
N GLN A 48 -6.22 -9.85 1.08
CA GLN A 48 -7.02 -10.30 -0.06
C GLN A 48 -6.26 -11.32 -0.91
N ASN A 49 -5.01 -11.05 -1.24
CA ASN A 49 -4.15 -11.98 -1.99
C ASN A 49 -3.99 -13.32 -1.26
N GLU A 50 -3.86 -13.30 0.07
CA GLU A 50 -3.78 -14.51 0.88
C GLU A 50 -5.09 -15.32 0.82
N LEU A 51 -6.25 -14.66 0.96
CA LEU A 51 -7.55 -15.32 0.84
C LEU A 51 -7.75 -15.93 -0.55
N ASP A 52 -7.41 -15.21 -1.61
CA ASP A 52 -7.47 -15.69 -2.99
C ASP A 52 -6.55 -16.90 -3.19
N TYR A 53 -5.36 -16.87 -2.59
CA TYR A 53 -4.44 -18.00 -2.65
C TYR A 53 -4.93 -19.20 -1.83
N GLN A 54 -5.52 -18.98 -0.66
CA GLN A 54 -6.11 -20.04 0.15
C GLN A 54 -7.27 -20.73 -0.57
N GLU A 55 -8.13 -19.96 -1.24
CA GLU A 55 -9.19 -20.51 -2.08
C GLU A 55 -8.62 -21.35 -3.22
N TYR A 56 -7.57 -20.84 -3.87
CA TYR A 56 -6.86 -21.54 -4.94
C TYR A 56 -6.16 -22.80 -4.45
N LYS A 57 -5.44 -22.74 -3.32
CA LYS A 57 -4.72 -23.87 -2.71
C LYS A 57 -5.66 -24.99 -2.26
N GLY A 58 -6.92 -24.67 -1.91
CA GLY A 58 -7.95 -25.65 -1.55
C GLY A 58 -8.44 -26.48 -2.73
N LYS A 59 -8.16 -26.05 -3.97
CA LYS A 59 -8.52 -26.76 -5.21
C LYS A 59 -7.25 -27.29 -5.86
N THR A 60 -7.32 -28.53 -6.37
CA THR A 60 -6.23 -29.05 -7.23
C THR A 60 -6.23 -28.28 -8.55
N SER A 61 -5.07 -28.18 -9.19
CA SER A 61 -4.97 -27.57 -10.54
C SER A 61 -5.96 -28.21 -11.52
N THR A 62 -6.20 -29.51 -11.39
CA THR A 62 -7.17 -30.25 -12.18
C THR A 62 -8.61 -29.81 -11.89
N GLU A 63 -8.98 -29.51 -10.64
CA GLU A 63 -10.31 -29.04 -10.29
C GLU A 63 -10.56 -27.64 -10.82
N ILE A 64 -9.57 -26.77 -10.78
CA ILE A 64 -9.66 -25.40 -11.34
C ILE A 64 -9.75 -25.46 -12.87
N ALA A 65 -8.89 -26.23 -13.51
CA ALA A 65 -8.97 -26.46 -14.96
C ALA A 65 -10.34 -27.00 -15.36
N LYS A 66 -10.88 -27.95 -14.58
CA LYS A 66 -12.22 -28.50 -14.81
C LYS A 66 -13.32 -27.43 -14.76
N GLU A 67 -13.27 -26.46 -13.82
CA GLU A 67 -14.25 -25.37 -13.76
C GLU A 67 -14.26 -24.52 -15.05
N TYR A 68 -13.08 -24.28 -15.65
CA TYR A 68 -12.98 -23.60 -16.94
C TYR A 68 -13.52 -24.44 -18.07
N TYR A 69 -13.21 -25.75 -18.11
CA TYR A 69 -13.75 -26.66 -19.14
C TYR A 69 -15.28 -26.83 -19.02
N ASP A 70 -15.79 -26.96 -17.80
CA ASP A 70 -17.24 -27.02 -17.56
C ASP A 70 -17.93 -25.71 -18.01
N SER A 71 -17.33 -24.55 -17.75
CA SER A 71 -17.82 -23.26 -18.24
C SER A 71 -17.75 -23.15 -19.76
N ALA A 72 -16.69 -23.64 -20.40
CA ALA A 72 -16.56 -23.71 -21.84
C ALA A 72 -17.67 -24.60 -22.46
N ALA A 73 -17.92 -25.75 -21.85
CA ALA A 73 -18.99 -26.66 -22.26
C ALA A 73 -20.37 -26.01 -22.17
N GLU A 74 -20.67 -25.29 -21.08
CA GLU A 74 -21.92 -24.55 -20.92
C GLU A 74 -22.11 -23.46 -21.99
N VAL A 75 -21.04 -22.73 -22.34
CA VAL A 75 -21.10 -21.74 -23.42
C VAL A 75 -21.35 -22.44 -24.77
N THR A 76 -20.66 -23.56 -25.02
CA THR A 76 -20.79 -24.37 -26.24
C THR A 76 -22.23 -24.83 -26.45
N GLU A 77 -22.90 -25.33 -25.41
CA GLU A 77 -24.30 -25.77 -25.46
C GLU A 77 -25.29 -24.64 -25.83
N ARG A 78 -24.90 -23.39 -25.57
CA ARG A 78 -25.74 -22.20 -25.86
C ARG A 78 -25.45 -21.58 -27.22
N ILE A 79 -24.42 -22.06 -27.96
CA ILE A 79 -24.13 -21.56 -29.30
C ILE A 79 -25.22 -22.01 -30.23
N ASN A 80 -25.90 -21.04 -30.83
CA ASN A 80 -26.94 -21.28 -31.83
C ASN A 80 -26.55 -20.60 -33.15
N TYR A 81 -26.27 -21.41 -34.14
CA TYR A 81 -25.96 -20.90 -35.49
C TYR A 81 -27.26 -20.59 -36.21
N PRO A 82 -27.35 -19.40 -36.85
CA PRO A 82 -28.53 -19.04 -37.58
C PRO A 82 -28.67 -19.87 -38.88
N GLU A 83 -29.89 -20.15 -39.27
CA GLU A 83 -30.18 -20.63 -40.62
C GLU A 83 -30.03 -19.48 -41.64
N ASP A 84 -29.62 -19.80 -42.86
CA ASP A 84 -29.24 -18.83 -43.92
C ASP A 84 -30.30 -17.79 -44.25
N ASP A 85 -31.61 -18.06 -43.99
CA ASP A 85 -32.74 -17.19 -44.33
C ASP A 85 -33.23 -16.34 -43.14
N SER A 86 -32.50 -16.28 -42.03
CA SER A 86 -32.98 -15.52 -40.88
C SER A 86 -32.86 -14.00 -41.07
N ALA A 87 -33.88 -13.25 -40.66
CA ALA A 87 -33.93 -11.77 -40.78
C ALA A 87 -32.79 -11.05 -40.04
N ASN A 88 -32.13 -11.74 -39.09
CA ASN A 88 -31.02 -11.19 -38.29
C ASN A 88 -29.74 -12.05 -38.42
N TYR A 89 -29.55 -12.72 -39.54
CA TYR A 89 -28.47 -13.65 -39.80
C TYR A 89 -27.09 -13.13 -39.34
N ALA A 90 -26.73 -11.92 -39.80
CA ALA A 90 -25.43 -11.33 -39.49
C ALA A 90 -25.21 -11.10 -37.97
N ASN A 91 -26.25 -10.68 -37.24
CA ASN A 91 -26.15 -10.45 -35.79
C ASN A 91 -26.10 -11.77 -35.03
N GLN A 92 -26.88 -12.77 -35.45
CA GLN A 92 -26.89 -14.09 -34.84
C GLN A 92 -25.58 -14.83 -35.09
N LEU A 93 -25.04 -14.74 -36.30
CA LEU A 93 -23.72 -15.28 -36.63
C LEU A 93 -22.61 -14.61 -35.83
N SER A 94 -22.64 -13.28 -35.71
CA SER A 94 -21.67 -12.54 -34.86
C SER A 94 -21.77 -12.97 -33.40
N SER A 95 -22.96 -13.21 -32.88
CA SER A 95 -23.16 -13.72 -31.53
C SER A 95 -22.58 -15.11 -31.33
N ALA A 96 -22.82 -16.02 -32.29
CA ALA A 96 -22.27 -17.37 -32.27
C ALA A 96 -20.74 -17.37 -32.31
N LEU A 97 -20.14 -16.56 -33.20
CA LEU A 97 -18.67 -16.42 -33.30
C LEU A 97 -18.05 -15.84 -32.02
N ASN A 98 -18.68 -14.84 -31.37
CA ASN A 98 -18.23 -14.32 -30.10
C ASN A 98 -18.28 -15.37 -28.97
N SER A 99 -19.29 -16.25 -29.02
CA SER A 99 -19.40 -17.37 -28.10
C SER A 99 -18.28 -18.40 -28.31
N GLU A 100 -17.94 -18.70 -29.57
CA GLU A 100 -16.80 -19.57 -29.90
C GLU A 100 -15.49 -19.01 -29.38
N ILE A 101 -15.22 -17.71 -29.58
CA ILE A 101 -14.03 -17.03 -29.00
C ILE A 101 -14.01 -17.15 -27.48
N SER A 102 -15.18 -17.08 -26.85
CA SER A 102 -15.27 -17.26 -25.39
C SER A 102 -14.95 -18.69 -24.96
N VAL A 103 -15.39 -19.70 -25.74
CA VAL A 103 -15.06 -21.12 -25.51
C VAL A 103 -13.55 -21.34 -25.63
N ASP A 104 -12.93 -20.80 -26.68
CA ASP A 104 -11.49 -20.91 -26.90
C ASP A 104 -10.70 -20.29 -25.73
N ASN A 105 -11.09 -19.07 -25.30
CA ASN A 105 -10.46 -18.40 -24.17
C ASN A 105 -10.60 -19.18 -22.84
N LEU A 106 -11.77 -19.75 -22.58
CA LEU A 106 -12.00 -20.57 -21.38
C LEU A 106 -11.19 -21.86 -21.42
N THR A 107 -11.10 -22.50 -22.58
CA THR A 107 -10.28 -23.71 -22.78
C THR A 107 -8.80 -23.39 -22.56
N GLU A 108 -8.30 -22.31 -23.15
CA GLU A 108 -6.91 -21.87 -22.94
C GLU A 108 -6.64 -21.54 -21.47
N GLN A 109 -7.58 -20.92 -20.75
CA GLN A 109 -7.47 -20.69 -19.31
C GLN A 109 -7.44 -22.01 -18.53
N GLY A 110 -8.22 -23.00 -18.92
CA GLY A 110 -8.16 -24.35 -18.36
C GLY A 110 -6.79 -24.99 -18.55
N ASP A 111 -6.26 -24.96 -19.76
CA ASP A 111 -4.95 -25.50 -20.11
C ASP A 111 -3.81 -24.80 -19.33
N ASN A 112 -3.88 -23.47 -19.21
CA ASN A 112 -2.88 -22.68 -18.49
C ASN A 112 -2.93 -22.88 -16.96
N ASN A 113 -4.08 -23.24 -16.39
CA ASN A 113 -4.23 -23.39 -14.94
C ASN A 113 -3.53 -24.61 -14.34
N VAL A 114 -3.08 -25.53 -15.15
CA VAL A 114 -2.31 -26.70 -14.67
C VAL A 114 -0.97 -26.25 -14.05
N ASP A 115 -0.39 -25.13 -14.52
CA ASP A 115 0.93 -24.63 -14.08
C ASP A 115 0.87 -23.37 -13.21
N ASP A 116 -0.31 -22.73 -13.02
CA ASP A 116 -0.39 -21.36 -12.51
C ASP A 116 -0.37 -21.20 -10.99
N GLY A 117 -0.51 -22.28 -10.20
CA GLY A 117 -0.56 -22.17 -8.74
C GLY A 117 0.71 -21.57 -8.14
N GLU A 118 1.87 -22.01 -8.62
CA GLU A 118 3.16 -21.51 -8.17
C GLU A 118 3.40 -20.07 -8.66
N ILE A 119 3.01 -19.74 -9.89
CA ILE A 119 3.12 -18.39 -10.46
C ILE A 119 2.27 -17.40 -9.67
N LYS A 120 1.03 -17.79 -9.31
CA LYS A 120 0.16 -16.95 -8.46
C LYS A 120 0.76 -16.73 -7.07
N ARG A 121 1.26 -17.79 -6.43
CA ARG A 121 1.92 -17.69 -5.12
C ARG A 121 3.09 -16.70 -5.18
N LEU A 122 3.97 -16.87 -6.15
CA LEU A 122 5.12 -15.97 -6.35
C LEU A 122 4.68 -14.54 -6.64
N GLY A 123 3.60 -14.34 -7.39
CA GLY A 123 3.02 -13.02 -7.66
C GLY A 123 2.52 -12.33 -6.39
N TYR A 124 1.84 -13.05 -5.52
CA TYR A 124 1.35 -12.51 -4.24
C TYR A 124 2.49 -12.21 -3.27
N GLU A 125 3.48 -13.09 -3.15
CA GLU A 125 4.69 -12.85 -2.35
C GLU A 125 5.47 -11.63 -2.86
N GLN A 126 5.57 -11.44 -4.16
CA GLN A 126 6.23 -10.27 -4.74
C GLN A 126 5.46 -8.99 -4.49
N ALA A 127 4.11 -9.02 -4.55
CA ALA A 127 3.27 -7.89 -4.21
C ALA A 127 3.44 -7.48 -2.74
N GLU A 128 3.38 -8.43 -1.82
CA GLU A 128 3.62 -8.20 -0.39
C GLU A 128 5.01 -7.60 -0.15
N LYS A 129 6.05 -8.20 -0.73
CA LYS A 129 7.43 -7.72 -0.64
C LYS A 129 7.59 -6.27 -1.12
N SER A 130 6.88 -5.92 -2.21
CA SER A 130 6.86 -4.56 -2.73
C SER A 130 6.23 -3.57 -1.76
N ILE A 131 5.11 -3.93 -1.13
CA ILE A 131 4.42 -3.10 -0.12
C ILE A 131 5.32 -2.93 1.12
N VAL A 132 5.91 -4.01 1.61
CA VAL A 132 6.87 -3.97 2.74
C VAL A 132 8.04 -3.01 2.43
N GLN A 133 8.64 -3.12 1.26
CA GLN A 133 9.73 -2.22 0.85
C GLN A 133 9.31 -0.76 0.77
N GLN A 134 8.09 -0.48 0.32
CA GLN A 134 7.55 0.89 0.30
C GLN A 134 7.37 1.44 1.71
N ALA A 135 6.79 0.67 2.62
CA ALA A 135 6.62 1.06 4.02
C ALA A 135 7.96 1.27 4.71
N GLN A 136 8.92 0.40 4.48
CA GLN A 136 10.29 0.55 5.01
C GLN A 136 10.95 1.85 4.53
N LYS A 137 10.81 2.20 3.25
CA LYS A 137 11.32 3.47 2.70
C LYS A 137 10.63 4.68 3.32
N LEU A 138 9.31 4.62 3.51
CA LEU A 138 8.56 5.69 4.18
C LEU A 138 9.00 5.85 5.63
N MET A 139 9.25 4.76 6.34
CA MET A 139 9.73 4.81 7.72
C MET A 139 11.13 5.42 7.83
N ILE A 140 12.05 5.06 6.93
CA ILE A 140 13.38 5.70 6.85
C ILE A 140 13.21 7.20 6.60
N SER A 141 12.32 7.59 5.67
CA SER A 141 12.03 9.00 5.38
C SER A 141 11.44 9.72 6.58
N TYR A 142 10.57 9.06 7.34
CA TYR A 142 10.00 9.60 8.58
C TYR A 142 11.08 9.88 9.63
N TYR A 143 11.96 8.92 9.91
CA TYR A 143 13.04 9.12 10.89
C TYR A 143 14.06 10.17 10.44
N SER A 144 14.39 10.20 9.14
CA SER A 144 15.25 11.25 8.58
C SER A 144 14.61 12.64 8.71
N GLY A 145 13.33 12.75 8.39
CA GLY A 145 12.57 13.99 8.57
C GLY A 145 12.50 14.42 10.04
N LYS A 146 12.28 13.47 10.95
CA LYS A 146 12.26 13.73 12.39
C LYS A 146 13.61 14.26 12.89
N ALA A 147 14.72 13.63 12.49
CA ALA A 147 16.07 14.11 12.85
C ALA A 147 16.36 15.51 12.31
N SER A 148 15.79 15.88 11.15
CA SER A 148 15.95 17.22 10.58
C SER A 148 15.17 18.29 11.35
N LEU A 149 14.10 17.92 12.08
CA LEU A 149 13.32 18.90 12.85
C LEU A 149 14.14 19.56 13.96
N ASP A 150 14.95 18.81 14.67
CA ASP A 150 15.79 19.34 15.76
C ASP A 150 16.73 20.44 15.21
N THR A 151 17.35 20.19 14.06
CA THR A 151 18.22 21.18 13.40
C THR A 151 17.44 22.42 12.95
N LEU A 152 16.19 22.26 12.47
CA LEU A 152 15.37 23.40 12.07
C LEU A 152 14.82 24.17 13.26
N GLU A 153 14.54 23.53 14.37
CA GLU A 153 14.17 24.20 15.64
C GLU A 153 15.33 25.00 16.20
N ASP A 154 16.55 24.46 16.15
CA ASP A 154 17.77 25.19 16.49
C ASP A 154 17.98 26.41 15.59
N ALA A 155 17.76 26.25 14.28
CA ALA A 155 17.87 27.37 13.33
C ALA A 155 16.85 28.48 13.62
N VAL A 156 15.63 28.17 14.02
CA VAL A 156 14.64 29.16 14.47
C VAL A 156 15.15 29.88 15.72
N THR A 157 15.64 29.15 16.71
CA THR A 157 16.17 29.71 17.95
C THR A 157 17.36 30.65 17.71
N GLN A 158 18.27 30.27 16.81
CA GLN A 158 19.41 31.11 16.42
C GLN A 158 18.94 32.39 15.69
N ALA A 159 17.97 32.27 14.78
CA ALA A 159 17.42 33.44 14.06
C ALA A 159 16.71 34.39 15.02
N GLU A 160 15.91 33.90 15.98
CA GLU A 160 15.25 34.70 17.01
C GLU A 160 16.26 35.41 17.91
N THR A 161 17.35 34.73 18.30
CA THR A 161 18.44 35.29 19.07
C THR A 161 19.12 36.43 18.29
N ALA A 162 19.44 36.21 17.03
CA ALA A 162 20.04 37.22 16.17
C ALA A 162 19.11 38.43 15.98
N TYR A 163 17.82 38.22 15.83
CA TYR A 163 16.82 39.30 15.75
C TYR A 163 16.78 40.14 17.03
N THR A 164 16.75 39.50 18.20
CA THR A 164 16.79 40.16 19.52
C THR A 164 18.05 40.97 19.68
N GLN A 165 19.21 40.45 19.29
CA GLN A 165 20.50 41.15 19.31
C GLN A 165 20.49 42.36 18.37
N ALA A 166 19.95 42.25 17.16
CA ALA A 166 19.83 43.33 16.21
C ALA A 166 18.95 44.47 16.77
N GLN A 167 17.81 44.13 17.39
CA GLN A 167 16.95 45.10 18.06
C GLN A 167 17.67 45.84 19.20
N THR A 168 18.40 45.09 20.06
CA THR A 168 19.16 45.68 21.17
C THR A 168 20.26 46.60 20.66
N ARG A 169 21.00 46.21 19.63
CA ARG A 169 22.02 47.05 19.00
C ARG A 169 21.43 48.31 18.37
N LYS A 170 20.26 48.16 17.73
CA LYS A 170 19.56 49.35 17.18
C LYS A 170 19.13 50.31 18.27
N SER A 171 18.55 49.84 19.40
CA SER A 171 18.13 50.72 20.49
C SER A 171 19.32 51.44 21.16
N ALA A 172 20.52 50.86 21.09
CA ALA A 172 21.76 51.47 21.51
C ALA A 172 22.40 52.38 20.43
N GLY A 173 21.75 52.57 19.28
CA GLY A 173 22.27 53.38 18.18
C GLY A 173 23.42 52.72 17.38
N MET A 174 23.63 51.44 17.54
CA MET A 174 24.76 50.66 16.97
C MET A 174 24.38 49.78 15.80
N ALA A 175 23.10 49.84 15.32
CA ALA A 175 22.63 49.06 14.16
C ALA A 175 21.57 49.89 13.38
N LEU A 176 21.47 49.60 12.09
CA LEU A 176 20.47 50.21 11.20
C LEU A 176 19.14 49.44 11.25
N GLN A 177 18.03 50.12 10.89
CA GLN A 177 16.73 49.46 10.75
C GLN A 177 16.79 48.27 9.77
N SER A 178 17.53 48.42 8.66
CA SER A 178 17.71 47.35 7.67
C SER A 178 18.36 46.10 8.19
N GLU A 179 19.19 46.18 9.25
CA GLU A 179 19.75 45.02 9.91
C GLU A 179 18.71 44.27 10.75
N VAL A 180 17.82 45.01 11.41
CA VAL A 180 16.70 44.45 12.15
C VAL A 180 15.71 43.76 11.21
N ASP A 181 15.41 44.42 10.08
CA ASP A 181 14.47 43.90 9.08
C ASP A 181 14.99 42.62 8.45
N LYS A 182 16.29 42.54 8.12
CA LYS A 182 16.94 41.30 7.64
C LYS A 182 16.90 40.16 8.69
N ALA A 183 17.12 40.51 9.94
CA ALA A 183 17.05 39.49 11.00
C ALA A 183 15.58 39.03 11.21
N ALA A 184 14.59 39.92 11.10
CA ALA A 184 13.17 39.52 11.13
C ALA A 184 12.78 38.61 9.96
N GLU A 185 13.29 38.89 8.76
CA GLU A 185 13.09 38.05 7.58
C GLU A 185 13.71 36.66 7.79
N ALA A 186 14.91 36.60 8.38
CA ALA A 186 15.55 35.33 8.69
C ALA A 186 14.70 34.47 9.67
N VAL A 187 14.09 35.08 10.70
CA VAL A 187 13.15 34.39 11.59
C VAL A 187 11.95 33.85 10.83
N THR A 188 11.37 34.68 9.95
CA THR A 188 10.22 34.27 9.16
C THR A 188 10.55 33.08 8.26
N ASN A 189 11.70 33.12 7.59
CA ASN A 189 12.16 32.05 6.70
C ASN A 189 12.47 30.76 7.48
N ALA A 190 13.12 30.86 8.62
CA ALA A 190 13.39 29.70 9.48
C ALA A 190 12.10 29.05 9.98
N LYS A 191 11.12 29.83 10.43
CA LYS A 191 9.80 29.33 10.84
C LYS A 191 9.03 28.68 9.69
N ALA A 192 9.08 29.27 8.51
CA ALA A 192 8.44 28.69 7.32
C ALA A 192 9.07 27.33 6.94
N SER A 193 10.41 27.23 7.01
CA SER A 193 11.11 25.98 6.77
C SER A 193 10.74 24.88 7.79
N LEU A 194 10.69 25.23 9.06
CA LEU A 194 10.27 24.32 10.12
C LEU A 194 8.82 23.85 9.91
N GLN A 195 7.92 24.75 9.59
CA GLN A 195 6.51 24.42 9.34
C GLN A 195 6.35 23.49 8.13
N SER A 196 7.09 23.74 7.06
CA SER A 196 7.11 22.89 5.87
C SER A 196 7.61 21.47 6.20
N ALA A 197 8.69 21.39 6.99
CA ALA A 197 9.22 20.09 7.42
C ALA A 197 8.24 19.33 8.33
N LYS A 198 7.56 20.00 9.25
CA LYS A 198 6.50 19.40 10.09
C LYS A 198 5.34 18.88 9.26
N SER A 199 4.91 19.62 8.24
CA SER A 199 3.85 19.18 7.33
C SER A 199 4.26 17.98 6.50
N SER A 200 5.48 17.95 5.98
CA SER A 200 6.01 16.80 5.22
C SER A 200 6.14 15.56 6.09
N LEU A 201 6.58 15.71 7.34
CA LEU A 201 6.68 14.61 8.29
C LEU A 201 5.29 14.01 8.59
N GLU A 202 4.28 14.88 8.79
CA GLU A 202 2.92 14.42 9.05
C GLU A 202 2.33 13.71 7.83
N GLN A 203 2.60 14.18 6.60
CA GLN A 203 2.20 13.48 5.38
C GLN A 203 2.82 12.08 5.29
N THR A 204 4.12 11.97 5.59
CA THR A 204 4.80 10.67 5.61
C THR A 204 4.21 9.74 6.67
N ARG A 205 3.88 10.28 7.86
CA ARG A 205 3.21 9.53 8.93
C ARG A 205 1.84 9.01 8.47
N GLN A 206 1.05 9.85 7.82
CA GLN A 206 -0.26 9.47 7.31
C GLN A 206 -0.17 8.38 6.23
N GLN A 207 0.83 8.47 5.34
CA GLN A 207 1.07 7.43 4.33
C GLN A 207 1.40 6.08 4.98
N LEU A 208 2.18 6.06 6.05
CA LEU A 208 2.48 4.83 6.80
C LEU A 208 1.25 4.23 7.48
N VAL A 209 0.33 5.05 7.96
CA VAL A 209 -0.90 4.58 8.63
C VAL A 209 -1.91 3.99 7.65
N ILE A 210 -1.87 4.41 6.38
CA ILE A 210 -2.81 3.95 5.34
C ILE A 210 -2.33 2.65 4.68
N MET A 211 -1.06 2.31 4.78
CA MET A 211 -0.48 1.08 4.23
C MET A 211 -0.82 -0.16 5.03
#